data_77b121ae37446f62160332af327852af
#
_entry.id   77b121ae37446f62160332af327852af
#
_cell.length_a   1.000
_cell.length_b   1.000
_cell.length_c   1.000
_cell.angle_alpha   90.00
_cell.angle_beta   90.00
_cell.angle_gamma   90.00
#
_symmetry.space_group_name_H-M   'P 1'
#
loop_
_entity.id
_entity.type
_entity.pdbx_description
1 polymer ?
#
loop_
_entity_poly.entity_id
_entity_poly.type
_entity_poly.pdbx_seq_one_letter_code
_entity_poly.pdbx_strand_id
1 'polypeptide(L)'
;MRYSGFRVIAEALTGHKGWKPVWRDPDPQAAYDYVIIGGGGHGLATAYYLAKEFGHARIAVLEKGWLGGGNVGRNTTIIRSNYLLDGNEPFYEF
;
A
#
# COMPACT_ATOMS: atom_id res chain seq x y z
N MET A 1 4.19 -2.74 14.42
CA MET A 1 5.20 -3.80 14.70
C MET A 1 6.52 -3.11 14.97
N ARG A 2 7.17 -3.39 16.10
CA ARG A 2 8.49 -2.79 16.42
C ARG A 2 9.56 -3.86 16.22
N TYR A 3 10.57 -3.56 15.41
CA TYR A 3 11.72 -4.44 15.22
C TYR A 3 12.86 -3.95 16.13
N SER A 4 13.57 -4.88 16.78
CA SER A 4 14.78 -4.54 17.54
C SER A 4 15.97 -4.31 16.59
N GLY A 5 16.93 -3.46 16.99
CA GLY A 5 18.14 -3.26 16.21
C GLY A 5 18.90 -4.55 15.94
N PHE A 6 18.96 -5.46 16.92
CA PHE A 6 19.58 -6.78 16.75
C PHE A 6 18.87 -7.61 15.66
N ARG A 7 17.55 -7.54 15.55
CA ARG A 7 16.82 -8.23 14.49
C ARG A 7 17.17 -7.66 13.12
N VAL A 8 17.28 -6.35 12.99
CA VAL A 8 17.65 -5.70 11.73
C VAL A 8 19.05 -6.15 11.29
N ILE A 9 20.02 -6.19 12.21
CA ILE A 9 21.39 -6.64 11.94
C ILE A 9 21.41 -8.12 11.52
N ALA A 10 20.73 -8.98 12.26
CA ALA A 10 20.65 -10.41 11.95
C ALA A 10 20.04 -10.67 10.57
N GLU A 11 18.97 -9.97 10.24
CA GLU A 11 18.33 -10.09 8.93
C GLU A 11 19.23 -9.54 7.80
N ALA A 12 19.95 -8.44 8.03
CA ALA A 12 20.91 -7.92 7.06
C ALA A 12 22.01 -8.96 6.74
N LEU A 13 22.53 -9.65 7.77
CA LEU A 13 23.55 -10.70 7.59
C LEU A 13 23.01 -11.95 6.87
N THR A 14 21.73 -12.22 6.96
CA THR A 14 21.06 -13.36 6.30
C THR A 14 20.42 -13.02 4.96
N GLY A 15 20.67 -11.81 4.43
CA GLY A 15 20.10 -11.36 3.16
C GLY A 15 18.61 -11.08 3.21
N HIS A 16 18.08 -10.69 4.37
CA HIS A 16 16.68 -10.32 4.62
C HIS A 16 15.66 -11.44 4.36
N LYS A 17 16.05 -12.70 4.50
CA LYS A 17 15.18 -13.85 4.22
C LYS A 17 14.19 -14.18 5.35
N GLY A 18 14.43 -13.69 6.55
CA GLY A 18 13.60 -14.01 7.72
C GLY A 18 12.42 -13.06 7.95
N TRP A 19 12.22 -12.06 7.11
CA TRP A 19 11.07 -11.15 7.21
C TRP A 19 9.80 -11.84 6.77
N LYS A 20 8.77 -11.77 7.62
CA LYS A 20 7.43 -12.20 7.23
C LYS A 20 6.78 -11.11 6.39
N PRO A 21 6.07 -11.46 5.31
CA PRO A 21 5.26 -10.48 4.58
C PRO A 21 4.27 -9.78 5.52
N VAL A 22 4.13 -8.48 5.36
CA VAL A 22 3.17 -7.67 6.14
C VAL A 22 1.75 -7.87 5.62
N TRP A 23 1.61 -8.13 4.33
CA TRP A 23 0.34 -8.40 3.67
C TRP A 23 -0.02 -9.89 3.73
N ARG A 24 -1.28 -10.17 3.53
CA ARG A 24 -1.82 -11.52 3.40
C ARG A 24 -2.05 -11.85 1.94
N ASP A 25 -1.84 -13.09 1.58
CA ASP A 25 -2.16 -13.66 0.28
C ASP A 25 -3.04 -14.91 0.51
N PRO A 26 -4.28 -14.72 0.97
CA PRO A 26 -5.18 -15.81 1.26
C PRO A 26 -5.80 -16.37 -0.03
N ASP A 27 -6.29 -17.60 0.04
CA ASP A 27 -7.10 -18.17 -1.02
C ASP A 27 -8.33 -17.27 -1.30
N PRO A 28 -8.67 -17.08 -2.57
CA PRO A 28 -9.83 -16.27 -2.95
C PRO A 28 -11.13 -16.82 -2.35
N GLN A 29 -11.98 -15.93 -1.89
CA GLN A 29 -13.35 -16.28 -1.49
C GLN A 29 -14.24 -16.47 -2.72
N ALA A 30 -15.37 -17.16 -2.53
CA ALA A 30 -16.33 -17.42 -3.62
C ALA A 30 -16.97 -16.13 -4.19
N ALA A 31 -17.03 -15.05 -3.40
CA ALA A 31 -17.58 -13.77 -3.83
C ALA A 31 -17.01 -12.61 -3.01
N TYR A 32 -16.95 -11.44 -3.63
CA TYR A 32 -16.58 -10.17 -3.02
C TYR A 32 -17.60 -9.11 -3.38
N ASP A 33 -17.79 -8.15 -2.48
CA ASP A 33 -18.65 -6.99 -2.73
C ASP A 33 -17.91 -5.94 -3.57
N TYR A 34 -16.58 -5.84 -3.39
CA TYR A 34 -15.71 -4.96 -4.16
C TYR A 34 -14.43 -5.68 -4.56
N VAL A 35 -14.04 -5.54 -5.82
CA VAL A 35 -12.76 -6.02 -6.34
C VAL A 35 -11.99 -4.85 -6.91
N ILE A 36 -10.80 -4.59 -6.37
CA ILE A 36 -9.92 -3.50 -6.78
C ILE A 36 -8.73 -4.10 -7.53
N ILE A 37 -8.49 -3.64 -8.74
CA ILE A 37 -7.37 -4.09 -9.55
C ILE A 37 -6.22 -3.10 -9.40
N GLY A 38 -5.11 -3.57 -8.85
CA GLY A 38 -3.89 -2.82 -8.60
C GLY A 38 -3.71 -2.44 -7.13
N GLY A 39 -2.60 -2.90 -6.55
CA GLY A 39 -2.18 -2.64 -5.17
C GLY A 39 -1.26 -1.43 -5.03
N GLY A 40 -1.45 -0.39 -5.84
CA GLY A 40 -0.77 0.90 -5.71
C GLY A 40 -1.43 1.82 -4.69
N GLY A 41 -0.97 3.06 -4.58
CA GLY A 41 -1.48 4.03 -3.60
C GLY A 41 -2.98 4.27 -3.70
N HIS A 42 -3.50 4.48 -4.91
CA HIS A 42 -4.93 4.69 -5.14
C HIS A 42 -5.75 3.43 -4.80
N GLY A 43 -5.32 2.26 -5.25
CA GLY A 43 -6.03 1.01 -4.97
C GLY A 43 -6.08 0.69 -3.48
N LEU A 44 -4.97 0.84 -2.77
CA LEU A 44 -4.91 0.62 -1.32
C LEU A 44 -5.70 1.66 -0.54
N ALA A 45 -5.67 2.94 -0.95
CA ALA A 45 -6.48 3.99 -0.35
C ALA A 45 -7.98 3.70 -0.57
N THR A 46 -8.37 3.32 -1.78
CA THR A 46 -9.75 2.94 -2.09
C THR A 46 -10.21 1.77 -1.21
N ALA A 47 -9.40 0.72 -1.09
CA ALA A 47 -9.70 -0.41 -0.22
C ALA A 47 -9.87 0.00 1.24
N TYR A 48 -8.98 0.87 1.73
CA TYR A 48 -9.04 1.38 3.10
C TYR A 48 -10.34 2.18 3.36
N TYR A 49 -10.68 3.11 2.48
CA TYR A 49 -11.87 3.93 2.67
C TYR A 49 -13.16 3.13 2.49
N LEU A 50 -13.22 2.18 1.55
CA LEU A 50 -14.34 1.26 1.44
C LEU A 50 -14.51 0.41 2.70
N ALA A 51 -13.42 -0.13 3.24
CA ALA A 51 -13.48 -0.90 4.48
C ALA A 51 -13.90 -0.04 5.69
N LYS A 52 -13.49 1.23 5.71
CA LYS A 52 -13.86 2.18 6.76
C LYS A 52 -15.35 2.54 6.71
N GLU A 53 -15.85 2.79 5.51
CA GLU A 53 -17.25 3.19 5.28
C GLU A 53 -18.20 2.00 5.38
N PHE A 54 -17.81 0.87 4.79
CA PHE A 54 -18.62 -0.35 4.71
C PHE A 54 -17.93 -1.48 5.47
N GLY A 55 -17.86 -1.38 6.79
CA GLY A 55 -17.08 -2.29 7.65
C GLY A 55 -17.44 -3.78 7.56
N HIS A 56 -18.57 -4.12 6.95
CA HIS A 56 -19.01 -5.50 6.67
C HIS A 56 -18.72 -5.97 5.24
N ALA A 57 -18.21 -5.10 4.37
CA ALA A 57 -17.97 -5.42 2.98
C ALA A 57 -16.75 -6.36 2.81
N ARG A 58 -16.90 -7.33 1.91
CA ARG A 58 -15.80 -8.20 1.50
C ARG A 58 -15.07 -7.54 0.35
N ILE A 59 -13.83 -7.11 0.60
CA ILE A 59 -13.03 -6.35 -0.34
C ILE A 59 -11.80 -7.17 -0.73
N ALA A 60 -11.55 -7.32 -2.02
CA ALA A 60 -10.33 -7.91 -2.56
C ALA A 60 -9.51 -6.85 -3.30
N VAL A 61 -8.20 -6.90 -3.11
CA VAL A 61 -7.24 -6.15 -3.93
C VAL A 61 -6.40 -7.15 -4.71
N LEU A 62 -6.48 -7.10 -6.03
CA LEU A 62 -5.70 -7.95 -6.93
C LEU A 62 -4.47 -7.19 -7.42
N GLU A 63 -3.29 -7.68 -7.08
CA GLU A 63 -2.01 -7.11 -7.50
C GLU A 63 -1.18 -8.16 -8.23
N LYS A 64 -0.72 -7.85 -9.44
CA LYS A 64 0.05 -8.80 -10.27
C LYS A 64 1.51 -8.98 -9.82
N GLY A 65 2.05 -8.05 -9.06
CA GLY A 65 3.44 -8.06 -8.60
C GLY A 65 3.50 -8.07 -7.06
N TRP A 66 3.77 -6.94 -6.47
CA TRP A 66 3.76 -6.76 -5.02
C TRP A 66 3.11 -5.43 -4.65
N LEU A 67 2.55 -5.34 -3.47
CA LEU A 67 1.88 -4.14 -2.99
C LEU A 67 2.83 -2.94 -3.02
N GLY A 68 2.37 -1.85 -3.67
CA GLY A 68 3.19 -0.66 -3.83
C GLY A 68 4.31 -0.78 -4.88
N GLY A 69 4.44 -1.90 -5.59
CA GLY A 69 5.53 -2.16 -6.53
C GLY A 69 5.62 -1.23 -7.76
N GLY A 70 4.56 -0.46 -8.01
CA GLY A 70 4.53 0.59 -9.02
C GLY A 70 5.15 1.91 -8.54
N ASN A 71 4.54 3.03 -8.96
CA ASN A 71 5.04 4.38 -8.64
C ASN A 71 5.12 4.68 -7.13
N VAL A 72 4.21 4.15 -6.34
CA VAL A 72 4.16 4.42 -4.89
C VAL A 72 5.42 3.95 -4.17
N GLY A 73 5.90 2.76 -4.46
CA GLY A 73 7.11 2.23 -3.83
C GLY A 73 8.43 2.72 -4.46
N ARG A 74 8.35 3.54 -5.51
CA ARG A 74 9.52 4.05 -6.25
C ARG A 74 9.64 5.57 -6.22
N ASN A 75 8.76 6.24 -5.50
CA ASN A 75 8.79 7.68 -5.37
C ASN A 75 9.75 8.15 -4.27
N THR A 76 10.02 9.44 -4.25
CA THR A 76 10.90 10.07 -3.25
C THR A 76 10.22 10.28 -1.90
N THR A 77 8.97 9.85 -1.74
CA THR A 77 8.15 10.01 -0.51
C THR A 77 7.98 11.46 -0.02
N ILE A 78 8.19 12.43 -0.91
CA ILE A 78 7.98 13.85 -0.61
C ILE A 78 6.52 14.19 -0.90
N ILE A 79 5.81 14.61 0.12
CA ILE A 79 4.43 15.10 0.03
C ILE A 79 4.49 16.62 0.15
N ARG A 80 3.97 17.32 -0.86
CA ARG A 80 3.95 18.78 -0.89
C ARG A 80 2.79 19.31 -1.74
N SER A 81 2.30 20.52 -1.44
CA SER A 81 1.33 21.26 -2.24
C SER A 81 1.97 22.35 -3.09
N ASN A 82 3.14 22.85 -2.70
CA ASN A 82 3.84 23.95 -3.35
C ASN A 82 4.52 23.54 -4.68
N TYR A 83 3.73 23.49 -5.72
CA TYR A 83 4.22 23.20 -7.08
C TYR A 83 4.60 24.50 -7.81
N LEU A 84 5.62 24.41 -8.67
CA LEU A 84 6.20 25.56 -9.38
C LEU A 84 5.29 26.16 -10.47
N LEU A 85 4.26 25.43 -10.88
CA LEU A 85 3.33 25.88 -11.92
C LEU A 85 2.06 26.43 -11.27
N ASP A 86 1.74 27.67 -11.60
CA ASP A 86 0.47 28.30 -11.25
C ASP A 86 -0.70 27.41 -11.71
N GLY A 87 -1.69 27.23 -10.90
CA GLY A 87 -2.83 26.36 -11.15
C GLY A 87 -2.69 24.92 -10.65
N ASN A 88 -1.48 24.44 -10.33
CA ASN A 88 -1.32 23.16 -9.66
C ASN A 88 -1.59 23.24 -8.16
N GLU A 89 -1.24 24.36 -7.53
CA GLU A 89 -1.39 24.57 -6.10
C GLU A 89 -2.84 24.36 -5.63
N PRO A 90 -3.88 24.99 -6.24
CA PRO A 90 -5.27 24.75 -5.84
C PRO A 90 -5.73 23.30 -5.97
N PHE A 91 -5.15 22.56 -6.93
CA PHE A 91 -5.46 21.14 -7.12
C PHE A 91 -4.91 20.26 -6.01
N TYR A 92 -3.74 20.61 -5.47
CA TYR A 92 -3.07 19.80 -4.44
C TYR A 92 -3.41 20.25 -3.02
N GLU A 93 -4.00 21.41 -2.83
CA GLU A 93 -4.51 21.89 -1.54
C GLU A 93 -5.92 21.38 -1.23
N PHE A 94 -6.60 20.80 -2.21
CA PHE A 94 -7.93 20.22 -2.06
C PHE A 94 -7.83 18.83 -1.45
#